data_2f7d2455f1a1aafe4ff582ea944a0e3f
#
_entry.id   2f7d2455f1a1aafe4ff582ea944a0e3f
#
_cell.length_a   1.000
_cell.length_b   1.000
_cell.length_c   1.000
_cell.angle_alpha   90.00
_cell.angle_beta   90.00
_cell.angle_gamma   90.00
#
_symmetry.space_group_name_H-M   'P 1'
#
loop_
_entity.id
_entity.type
_entity.pdbx_description
1 polymer ?
#
loop_
_entity_poly.entity_id
_entity_poly.type
_entity_poly.pdbx_seq_one_letter_code
_entity_poly.pdbx_strand_id
1 'polypeptide(L)'
;ECGYLYFLPGLAPDKNHYAAQVGSKMKVESSEDGVSWYDCGETNEKSHVFAWQAYNLEHQGKYVRLTALNEKVTISEAALLPAAKDKVPDIKAEGPGAEYLVDEHETVPLYKTYMNSSYFDEIYHARTAYEHILELEPYENTHPPLGKHIISLGIRIFGMNPFGWRFMGTLFGVLMLPALYHFIKNLFG
;
A
#
# COMPACT_ATOMS: atom_id res chain seq x y z
N GLU A 1 19.74 -15.61 -3.46
CA GLU A 1 18.52 -16.44 -3.35
C GLU A 1 17.43 -15.63 -2.65
N CYS A 2 16.23 -15.53 -3.25
CA CYS A 2 15.11 -14.79 -2.73
C CYS A 2 14.25 -15.72 -1.87
N GLY A 3 13.95 -15.29 -0.64
CA GLY A 3 13.10 -16.01 0.31
C GLY A 3 11.71 -15.41 0.46
N TYR A 4 11.55 -14.13 0.08
CA TYR A 4 10.28 -13.41 0.19
C TYR A 4 10.02 -12.55 -1.04
N LEU A 5 8.75 -12.56 -1.47
CA LEU A 5 8.19 -11.54 -2.36
C LEU A 5 7.49 -10.49 -1.48
N TYR A 6 7.89 -9.24 -1.59
CA TYR A 6 7.16 -8.10 -1.04
C TYR A 6 6.48 -7.36 -2.18
N PHE A 7 5.24 -6.97 -1.99
CA PHE A 7 4.52 -6.16 -2.96
C PHE A 7 3.57 -5.17 -2.28
N LEU A 8 3.38 -4.05 -2.93
CA LEU A 8 2.48 -2.99 -2.50
C LEU A 8 1.26 -2.95 -3.44
N PRO A 9 0.10 -3.43 -3.00
CA PRO A 9 -1.12 -3.33 -3.80
C PRO A 9 -1.53 -1.87 -3.99
N GLY A 10 -1.86 -1.51 -5.24
CA GLY A 10 -2.32 -0.18 -5.62
C GLY A 10 -3.80 -0.13 -5.92
N LEU A 11 -4.29 1.05 -6.29
CA LEU A 11 -5.61 1.29 -6.85
C LEU A 11 -5.49 1.51 -8.36
N ALA A 12 -6.25 0.76 -9.16
CA ALA A 12 -6.46 1.07 -10.56
C ALA A 12 -7.75 1.90 -10.69
N PRO A 13 -7.67 3.19 -11.07
CA PRO A 13 -8.85 3.95 -11.39
C PRO A 13 -9.50 3.38 -12.65
N ASP A 14 -10.75 2.94 -12.54
CA ASP A 14 -11.57 2.56 -13.69
C ASP A 14 -12.54 3.70 -13.98
N LYS A 15 -12.40 4.33 -15.13
CA LYS A 15 -13.23 5.47 -15.54
C LYS A 15 -14.72 5.13 -15.69
N ASN A 16 -15.06 3.86 -15.74
CA ASN A 16 -16.43 3.38 -15.99
C ASN A 16 -17.08 2.74 -14.77
N HIS A 17 -16.39 2.61 -13.64
CA HIS A 17 -16.90 1.90 -12.47
C HIS A 17 -16.63 2.67 -11.17
N TYR A 18 -17.60 2.60 -10.34
CA TYR A 18 -17.76 3.31 -9.09
C TYR A 18 -16.68 2.96 -8.04
N ALA A 19 -16.13 1.79 -8.02
CA ALA A 19 -15.07 1.44 -7.10
C ALA A 19 -13.81 1.05 -7.85
N ALA A 20 -12.68 1.62 -7.49
CA ALA A 20 -11.40 1.14 -7.96
C ALA A 20 -11.24 -0.34 -7.61
N GLN A 21 -11.14 -1.17 -8.65
CA GLN A 21 -10.95 -2.60 -8.44
C GLN A 21 -9.56 -2.82 -7.85
N VAL A 22 -9.52 -3.60 -6.80
CA VAL A 22 -8.29 -4.05 -6.18
C VAL A 22 -8.24 -5.56 -6.33
N GLY A 23 -7.44 -6.00 -7.26
CA GLY A 23 -7.07 -7.41 -7.38
C GLY A 23 -5.61 -7.59 -7.03
N SER A 24 -5.31 -8.56 -6.20
CA SER A 24 -3.92 -8.89 -5.86
C SER A 24 -3.67 -10.39 -5.85
N LYS A 25 -4.63 -11.17 -6.35
CA LYS A 25 -4.47 -12.61 -6.45
C LYS A 25 -3.57 -12.95 -7.62
N MET A 26 -2.40 -13.46 -7.31
CA MET A 26 -1.38 -13.85 -8.28
C MET A 26 -0.89 -15.25 -7.96
N LYS A 27 -0.61 -16.03 -9.00
CA LYS A 27 0.21 -17.23 -8.90
C LYS A 27 1.67 -16.81 -8.79
N VAL A 28 2.38 -17.39 -7.85
CA VAL A 28 3.81 -17.13 -7.60
C VAL A 28 4.60 -18.38 -7.93
N GLU A 29 5.59 -18.25 -8.78
CA GLU A 29 6.50 -19.33 -9.15
C GLU A 29 7.93 -18.84 -9.01
N SER A 30 8.84 -19.71 -8.55
CA SER A 30 10.27 -19.41 -8.44
C SER A 30 11.13 -20.32 -9.32
N SER A 31 12.33 -19.87 -9.67
CA SER A 31 13.28 -20.62 -10.49
C SER A 31 14.73 -20.23 -10.17
N GLU A 32 15.63 -21.19 -10.24
CA GLU A 32 17.08 -20.96 -10.14
C GLU A 32 17.73 -20.65 -11.50
N ASP A 33 17.19 -21.23 -12.58
CA ASP A 33 17.79 -21.21 -13.90
C ASP A 33 16.98 -20.41 -14.94
N GLY A 34 15.76 -19.95 -14.55
CA GLY A 34 14.82 -19.26 -15.45
C GLY A 34 14.08 -20.17 -16.43
N VAL A 35 14.31 -21.49 -16.36
CA VAL A 35 13.72 -22.49 -17.25
C VAL A 35 12.77 -23.42 -16.49
N SER A 36 13.26 -23.98 -15.38
CA SER A 36 12.50 -24.87 -14.51
C SER A 36 11.81 -24.07 -13.41
N TRP A 37 10.48 -24.11 -13.36
CA TRP A 37 9.67 -23.31 -12.45
C TRP A 37 9.00 -24.17 -11.39
N TYR A 38 9.14 -23.77 -10.14
CA TYR A 38 8.49 -24.37 -8.98
C TYR A 38 7.29 -23.52 -8.57
N ASP A 39 6.15 -24.17 -8.38
CA ASP A 39 4.94 -23.51 -7.90
C ASP A 39 5.08 -23.19 -6.40
N CYS A 40 5.06 -21.92 -6.07
CA CYS A 40 5.09 -21.44 -4.70
C CYS A 40 3.69 -21.12 -4.14
N GLY A 41 2.62 -21.37 -4.93
CA GLY A 41 1.24 -21.12 -4.53
C GLY A 41 0.71 -19.77 -5.02
N GLU A 42 -0.31 -19.26 -4.31
CA GLU A 42 -1.04 -18.06 -4.69
C GLU A 42 -1.02 -17.01 -3.57
N THR A 43 -0.96 -15.74 -3.95
CA THR A 43 -1.12 -14.64 -2.98
C THR A 43 -2.57 -14.55 -2.51
N ASN A 44 -2.79 -13.92 -1.35
CA ASN A 44 -4.13 -13.73 -0.81
C ASN A 44 -4.90 -12.69 -1.63
N GLU A 45 -6.17 -12.98 -1.93
CA GLU A 45 -7.08 -12.07 -2.64
C GLU A 45 -7.42 -10.80 -1.82
N LYS A 46 -7.41 -10.91 -0.49
CA LYS A 46 -7.69 -9.80 0.43
C LYS A 46 -6.42 -9.01 0.73
N SER A 47 -5.92 -8.28 -0.24
CA SER A 47 -4.82 -7.36 0.01
C SER A 47 -5.32 -6.02 0.49
N HIS A 48 -4.61 -5.48 1.47
CA HIS A 48 -4.81 -4.12 1.93
C HIS A 48 -4.11 -3.16 0.97
N VAL A 49 -4.88 -2.31 0.32
CA VAL A 49 -4.36 -1.26 -0.56
C VAL A 49 -3.40 -0.37 0.21
N PHE A 50 -2.30 0.03 -0.42
CA PHE A 50 -1.26 0.88 0.16
C PHE A 50 -0.60 0.33 1.45
N ALA A 51 -0.65 -0.99 1.63
CA ALA A 51 0.06 -1.66 2.70
C ALA A 51 0.92 -2.79 2.14
N TRP A 52 2.21 -2.78 2.47
CA TRP A 52 3.14 -3.81 2.04
C TRP A 52 2.68 -5.21 2.48
N GLN A 53 2.63 -6.11 1.50
CA GLN A 53 2.34 -7.52 1.71
C GLN A 53 3.62 -8.32 1.57
N ALA A 54 3.83 -9.28 2.46
CA ALA A 54 4.96 -10.20 2.41
C ALA A 54 4.45 -11.60 2.09
N TYR A 55 5.00 -12.21 1.07
CA TYR A 55 4.73 -13.58 0.66
C TYR A 55 5.99 -14.41 0.80
N ASN A 56 5.91 -15.51 1.55
CA ASN A 56 7.04 -16.42 1.73
C ASN A 56 7.16 -17.33 0.52
N LEU A 57 8.33 -17.37 -0.09
CA LEU A 57 8.64 -18.29 -1.19
C LEU A 57 9.04 -19.64 -0.60
N GLU A 58 8.23 -20.67 -0.81
CA GLU A 58 8.53 -22.03 -0.33
C GLU A 58 9.81 -22.59 -0.97
N HIS A 59 10.06 -22.22 -2.22
CA HIS A 59 11.28 -22.52 -2.94
C HIS A 59 12.04 -21.24 -3.22
N GLN A 60 13.25 -21.14 -2.68
CA GLN A 60 14.13 -20.01 -2.97
C GLN A 60 14.64 -20.11 -4.41
N GLY A 61 14.82 -18.95 -5.06
CA GLY A 61 15.28 -18.89 -6.44
C GLY A 61 15.92 -17.54 -6.78
N LYS A 62 16.49 -17.45 -7.96
CA LYS A 62 17.01 -16.20 -8.52
C LYS A 62 15.94 -15.43 -9.28
N TYR A 63 14.96 -16.15 -9.79
CA TYR A 63 13.86 -15.61 -10.60
C TYR A 63 12.54 -15.89 -9.92
N VAL A 64 11.63 -14.92 -10.01
CA VAL A 64 10.25 -15.05 -9.56
C VAL A 64 9.34 -14.64 -10.70
N ARG A 65 8.33 -15.46 -10.98
CA ARG A 65 7.30 -15.17 -11.96
C ARG A 65 5.97 -14.96 -11.27
N LEU A 66 5.33 -13.84 -11.59
CA LEU A 66 4.01 -13.49 -11.11
C LEU A 66 3.02 -13.58 -12.27
N THR A 67 1.95 -14.34 -12.07
CA THR A 67 0.86 -14.47 -13.04
C THR A 67 -0.42 -13.99 -12.41
N ALA A 68 -1.05 -12.96 -12.97
CA ALA A 68 -2.33 -12.46 -12.52
C ALA A 68 -3.42 -13.54 -12.61
N LEU A 69 -4.16 -13.75 -11.54
CA LEU A 69 -5.30 -14.67 -11.48
C LEU A 69 -6.62 -13.92 -11.44
N ASN A 70 -6.63 -12.65 -11.05
CA ASN A 70 -7.77 -11.77 -11.22
C ASN A 70 -7.78 -11.16 -12.63
N GLU A 71 -8.94 -10.74 -13.11
CA GLU A 71 -9.09 -10.02 -14.38
C GLU A 71 -8.18 -8.79 -14.47
N LYS A 72 -8.03 -8.08 -13.33
CA LYS A 72 -7.09 -6.97 -13.16
C LYS A 72 -6.34 -7.15 -11.85
N VAL A 73 -5.03 -7.03 -11.90
CA VAL A 73 -4.15 -6.97 -10.72
C VAL A 73 -3.39 -5.66 -10.77
N THR A 74 -3.41 -4.92 -9.68
CA THR A 74 -2.71 -3.64 -9.56
C THR A 74 -1.67 -3.74 -8.45
N ILE A 75 -0.41 -3.55 -8.82
CA ILE A 75 0.73 -3.51 -7.93
C ILE A 75 1.42 -2.17 -8.17
N SER A 76 1.68 -1.42 -7.10
CA SER A 76 2.42 -0.17 -7.16
C SER A 76 3.92 -0.41 -7.11
N GLU A 77 4.36 -1.38 -6.30
CA GLU A 77 5.78 -1.68 -6.12
C GLU A 77 5.95 -3.16 -5.74
N ALA A 78 7.08 -3.76 -6.12
CA ALA A 78 7.45 -5.12 -5.76
C ALA A 78 8.95 -5.23 -5.46
N ALA A 79 9.31 -6.09 -4.52
CA ALA A 79 10.69 -6.40 -4.20
C ALA A 79 10.87 -7.87 -3.84
N LEU A 80 12.06 -8.37 -4.06
CA LEU A 80 12.46 -9.70 -3.64
C LEU A 80 13.49 -9.57 -2.52
N LEU A 81 13.23 -10.17 -1.38
CA LEU A 81 14.13 -10.13 -0.24
C LEU A 81 14.76 -11.51 0.01
N PRO A 82 16.03 -11.56 0.45
CA PRO A 82 16.63 -12.81 0.91
C PRO A 82 15.93 -13.31 2.17
N ALA A 83 16.10 -14.58 2.48
CA ALA A 83 15.51 -15.20 3.68
C ALA A 83 15.94 -14.48 4.99
N ALA A 84 17.14 -13.93 5.03
CA ALA A 84 17.66 -13.17 6.18
C ALA A 84 17.01 -11.78 6.35
N LYS A 85 16.35 -11.23 5.30
CA LYS A 85 15.74 -9.87 5.29
C LYS A 85 16.71 -8.78 5.76
N ASP A 86 17.97 -8.89 5.39
CA ASP A 86 19.02 -7.97 5.81
C ASP A 86 19.23 -6.80 4.85
N LYS A 87 18.75 -6.94 3.62
CA LYS A 87 18.84 -5.93 2.57
C LYS A 87 17.77 -6.11 1.53
N VAL A 88 17.49 -5.05 0.77
CA VAL A 88 16.71 -5.09 -0.47
C VAL A 88 17.70 -5.17 -1.64
N PRO A 89 17.79 -6.29 -2.35
CA PRO A 89 18.69 -6.40 -3.49
C PRO A 89 18.13 -5.64 -4.69
N ASP A 90 19.03 -5.12 -5.52
CA ASP A 90 18.64 -4.63 -6.84
C ASP A 90 18.13 -5.80 -7.69
N ILE A 91 16.92 -5.64 -8.22
CA ILE A 91 16.29 -6.60 -9.10
C ILE A 91 15.92 -5.93 -10.42
N LYS A 92 15.73 -6.75 -11.45
CA LYS A 92 15.20 -6.30 -12.73
C LYS A 92 13.86 -6.98 -12.96
N ALA A 93 12.90 -6.22 -13.45
CA ALA A 93 11.62 -6.74 -13.88
C ALA A 93 11.55 -6.73 -15.42
N GLU A 94 10.94 -7.76 -16.00
CA GLU A 94 10.76 -7.91 -17.43
C GLU A 94 9.27 -7.94 -17.77
N GLY A 95 8.89 -7.15 -18.76
CA GLY A 95 7.53 -7.01 -19.25
C GLY A 95 7.18 -5.56 -19.55
N PRO A 96 6.10 -5.27 -20.26
CA PRO A 96 5.69 -3.92 -20.55
C PRO A 96 5.37 -3.13 -19.25
N GLY A 97 6.14 -2.08 -18.97
CA GLY A 97 5.98 -1.24 -17.75
C GLY A 97 6.46 -1.91 -16.47
N ALA A 98 7.16 -3.04 -16.55
CA ALA A 98 7.63 -3.76 -15.37
C ALA A 98 8.74 -3.00 -14.62
N GLU A 99 9.44 -2.09 -15.29
CA GLU A 99 10.44 -1.20 -14.70
C GLU A 99 9.86 -0.35 -13.56
N TYR A 100 8.59 0.05 -13.66
CA TYR A 100 7.89 0.81 -12.61
C TYR A 100 7.46 -0.02 -11.38
N LEU A 101 7.68 -1.33 -11.41
CA LEU A 101 7.40 -2.20 -10.27
C LEU A 101 8.56 -2.31 -9.30
N VAL A 102 9.73 -1.83 -9.68
CA VAL A 102 10.98 -2.09 -8.95
C VAL A 102 11.89 -0.87 -8.90
N ASP A 103 11.33 0.33 -9.04
CA ASP A 103 12.10 1.58 -9.12
C ASP A 103 12.20 2.33 -7.79
N GLU A 104 11.42 1.96 -6.76
CA GLU A 104 11.39 2.61 -5.46
C GLU A 104 11.96 1.72 -4.32
N HIS A 105 13.13 1.13 -4.51
CA HIS A 105 13.77 0.21 -3.55
C HIS A 105 13.90 0.75 -2.13
N GLU A 106 14.12 2.04 -1.98
CA GLU A 106 14.26 2.71 -0.69
C GLU A 106 12.98 2.77 0.12
N THR A 107 11.82 2.58 -0.52
CA THR A 107 10.52 2.52 0.14
C THR A 107 10.18 1.15 0.68
N VAL A 108 10.92 0.11 0.28
CA VAL A 108 10.66 -1.28 0.65
C VAL A 108 11.02 -1.52 2.13
N PRO A 109 10.06 -1.89 2.98
CA PRO A 109 10.33 -2.09 4.39
C PRO A 109 11.00 -3.44 4.64
N LEU A 110 12.16 -3.47 5.29
CA LEU A 110 12.73 -4.71 5.82
C LEU A 110 11.86 -5.29 6.93
N TYR A 111 11.25 -4.41 7.73
CA TYR A 111 10.35 -4.77 8.83
C TYR A 111 9.07 -3.94 8.77
N LYS A 112 7.96 -4.58 9.07
CA LYS A 112 6.66 -3.90 9.16
C LYS A 112 6.63 -3.00 10.40
N THR A 113 6.35 -1.72 10.18
CA THR A 113 6.23 -0.71 11.24
C THR A 113 4.99 0.15 10.98
N TYR A 114 4.60 0.98 11.95
CA TYR A 114 3.54 1.97 11.74
C TYR A 114 3.91 3.03 10.69
N MET A 115 5.19 3.21 10.38
CA MET A 115 5.65 4.20 9.40
C MET A 115 5.58 3.73 7.95
N ASN A 116 5.39 2.43 7.72
CA ASN A 116 5.34 1.83 6.39
C ASN A 116 4.11 0.94 6.17
N SER A 117 3.10 1.05 7.02
CA SER A 117 1.86 0.29 6.89
C SER A 117 0.67 1.08 7.41
N SER A 118 -0.54 0.69 6.99
CA SER A 118 -1.78 1.15 7.57
C SER A 118 -2.13 0.36 8.84
N TYR A 119 -2.85 0.98 9.75
CA TYR A 119 -3.30 0.37 11.00
C TYR A 119 -4.81 0.53 11.16
N PHE A 120 -5.49 -0.55 11.51
CA PHE A 120 -6.92 -0.61 11.79
C PHE A 120 -7.76 0.07 10.68
N ASP A 121 -8.59 1.06 11.01
CA ASP A 121 -9.49 1.73 10.07
C ASP A 121 -8.79 2.72 9.11
N GLU A 122 -7.50 2.97 9.29
CA GLU A 122 -6.73 3.81 8.35
C GLU A 122 -6.84 3.32 6.91
N ILE A 123 -6.96 2.00 6.72
CA ILE A 123 -7.12 1.38 5.41
C ILE A 123 -8.34 1.94 4.67
N TYR A 124 -9.46 2.15 5.38
CA TYR A 124 -10.69 2.67 4.78
C TYR A 124 -10.61 4.18 4.57
N HIS A 125 -10.13 4.90 5.59
CA HIS A 125 -10.10 6.36 5.57
C HIS A 125 -9.05 6.90 4.59
N ALA A 126 -7.85 6.34 4.59
CA ALA A 126 -6.78 6.73 3.66
C ALA A 126 -7.14 6.39 2.21
N ARG A 127 -7.68 5.20 1.97
CA ARG A 127 -8.17 4.79 0.66
C ARG A 127 -9.24 5.73 0.14
N THR A 128 -10.30 5.96 0.91
CA THR A 128 -11.41 6.83 0.50
C THR A 128 -10.95 8.28 0.30
N ALA A 129 -10.03 8.78 1.14
CA ALA A 129 -9.44 10.10 0.91
C ALA A 129 -8.67 10.17 -0.42
N TYR A 130 -7.98 9.11 -0.81
CA TYR A 130 -7.30 9.02 -2.10
C TYR A 130 -8.30 8.89 -3.26
N GLU A 131 -9.37 8.11 -3.10
CA GLU A 131 -10.45 8.01 -4.07
C GLU A 131 -11.10 9.39 -4.35
N HIS A 132 -11.30 10.22 -3.32
CA HIS A 132 -11.74 11.61 -3.49
C HIS A 132 -10.74 12.47 -4.29
N ILE A 133 -9.44 12.23 -4.16
CA ILE A 133 -8.43 12.94 -4.97
C ILE A 133 -8.55 12.58 -6.44
N LEU A 134 -8.87 11.32 -6.73
CA LEU A 134 -9.02 10.79 -8.08
C LEU A 134 -10.43 10.96 -8.65
N GLU A 135 -11.35 11.60 -7.90
CA GLU A 135 -12.76 11.79 -8.30
C GLU A 135 -13.49 10.46 -8.56
N LEU A 136 -13.13 9.43 -7.80
CA LEU A 136 -13.79 8.12 -7.84
C LEU A 136 -14.90 8.04 -6.80
N GLU A 137 -15.86 7.11 -7.01
CA GLU A 137 -16.83 6.78 -5.98
C GLU A 137 -16.13 6.18 -4.76
N PRO A 138 -16.40 6.71 -3.55
CA PRO A 138 -15.73 6.26 -2.35
C PRO A 138 -16.11 4.82 -1.99
N TYR A 139 -15.11 3.99 -1.72
CA TYR A 139 -15.27 2.62 -1.23
C TYR A 139 -16.04 2.56 0.08
N GLU A 140 -15.82 3.53 0.94
CA GLU A 140 -16.42 3.61 2.26
C GLU A 140 -17.14 4.95 2.44
N ASN A 141 -18.46 4.94 2.64
CA ASN A 141 -19.30 6.12 2.75
C ASN A 141 -20.14 6.15 4.05
N THR A 142 -19.89 5.24 4.99
CA THR A 142 -20.62 5.17 6.27
C THR A 142 -20.24 6.29 7.23
N HIS A 143 -19.04 6.87 7.07
CA HIS A 143 -18.57 8.01 7.86
C HIS A 143 -18.73 9.33 7.11
N PRO A 144 -18.95 10.45 7.84
CA PRO A 144 -19.07 11.77 7.22
C PRO A 144 -17.84 12.11 6.35
N PRO A 145 -18.04 12.69 5.16
CA PRO A 145 -16.95 12.87 4.19
C PRO A 145 -15.92 13.93 4.58
N LEU A 146 -16.27 14.90 5.44
CA LEU A 146 -15.39 16.01 5.80
C LEU A 146 -14.03 15.56 6.32
N GLY A 147 -14.01 14.58 7.22
CA GLY A 147 -12.75 14.03 7.76
C GLY A 147 -11.86 13.45 6.66
N LYS A 148 -12.44 12.75 5.71
CA LYS A 148 -11.72 12.15 4.57
C LYS A 148 -11.20 13.22 3.59
N HIS A 149 -11.95 14.30 3.36
CA HIS A 149 -11.47 15.45 2.60
C HIS A 149 -10.30 16.16 3.30
N ILE A 150 -10.32 16.26 4.63
CA ILE A 150 -9.18 16.78 5.39
C ILE A 150 -7.96 15.86 5.25
N ILE A 151 -8.13 14.55 5.34
CA ILE A 151 -7.05 13.57 5.11
C ILE A 151 -6.50 13.72 3.68
N SER A 152 -7.36 13.92 2.68
CA SER A 152 -6.94 14.09 1.29
C SER A 152 -6.00 15.28 1.08
N LEU A 153 -6.13 16.35 1.87
CA LEU A 153 -5.19 17.48 1.82
C LEU A 153 -3.78 17.05 2.25
N GLY A 154 -3.67 16.26 3.32
CA GLY A 154 -2.37 15.71 3.75
C GLY A 154 -1.75 14.81 2.70
N ILE A 155 -2.56 13.95 2.07
CA ILE A 155 -2.09 13.08 0.97
C ILE A 155 -1.65 13.92 -0.24
N ARG A 156 -2.36 14.99 -0.60
CA ARG A 156 -1.96 15.88 -1.71
C ARG A 156 -0.63 16.58 -1.48
N ILE A 157 -0.29 16.88 -0.21
CA ILE A 157 0.94 17.60 0.13
C ILE A 157 2.13 16.65 0.28
N PHE A 158 1.92 15.51 0.92
CA PHE A 158 2.98 14.60 1.37
C PHE A 158 2.99 13.24 0.67
N GLY A 159 2.06 13.01 -0.26
CA GLY A 159 1.91 11.74 -0.98
C GLY A 159 1.07 10.71 -0.24
N MET A 160 0.75 9.61 -0.94
CA MET A 160 -0.05 8.49 -0.41
C MET A 160 0.82 7.55 0.42
N ASN A 161 1.19 7.98 1.60
CA ASN A 161 2.00 7.25 2.57
C ASN A 161 1.51 7.50 4.00
N PRO A 162 1.96 6.73 5.01
CA PRO A 162 1.49 6.86 6.39
C PRO A 162 1.63 8.26 7.00
N PHE A 163 2.67 9.00 6.64
CA PHE A 163 2.81 10.39 7.06
C PHE A 163 1.72 11.27 6.44
N GLY A 164 1.51 11.15 5.12
CA GLY A 164 0.54 11.95 4.38
C GLY A 164 -0.88 11.81 4.93
N TRP A 165 -1.38 10.61 5.11
CA TRP A 165 -2.75 10.43 5.60
C TRP A 165 -2.93 10.69 7.11
N ARG A 166 -1.86 10.61 7.93
CA ARG A 166 -1.92 10.89 9.38
C ARG A 166 -1.71 12.35 9.73
N PHE A 167 -1.02 13.11 8.87
CA PHE A 167 -0.58 14.46 9.16
C PHE A 167 -1.73 15.37 9.59
N MET A 168 -2.80 15.44 8.81
CA MET A 168 -3.93 16.32 9.11
C MET A 168 -4.65 15.92 10.40
N GLY A 169 -4.86 14.64 10.65
CA GLY A 169 -5.44 14.15 11.92
C GLY A 169 -4.60 14.57 13.13
N THR A 170 -3.30 14.42 13.02
CA THR A 170 -2.35 14.85 14.07
C THR A 170 -2.39 16.37 14.27
N LEU A 171 -2.38 17.15 13.18
CA LEU A 171 -2.45 18.60 13.22
C LEU A 171 -3.72 19.09 13.95
N PHE A 172 -4.89 18.55 13.57
CA PHE A 172 -6.15 18.89 14.23
C PHE A 172 -6.17 18.48 15.70
N GLY A 173 -5.62 17.31 16.05
CA GLY A 173 -5.46 16.88 17.44
C GLY A 173 -4.61 17.85 18.25
N VAL A 174 -3.50 18.34 17.72
CA VAL A 174 -2.64 19.33 18.37
C VAL A 174 -3.37 20.69 18.53
N LEU A 175 -4.07 21.14 17.48
CA LEU A 175 -4.81 22.41 17.52
C LEU A 175 -6.01 22.39 18.48
N MET A 176 -6.53 21.23 18.79
CA MET A 176 -7.61 21.08 19.78
C MET A 176 -7.15 21.46 21.20
N LEU A 177 -5.87 21.28 21.54
CA LEU A 177 -5.35 21.61 22.87
C LEU A 177 -5.45 23.11 23.21
N PRO A 178 -4.93 24.05 22.38
CA PRO A 178 -5.10 25.47 22.64
C PRO A 178 -6.57 25.91 22.56
N ALA A 179 -7.36 25.32 21.66
CA ALA A 179 -8.79 25.62 21.58
C ALA A 179 -9.51 25.25 22.89
N LEU A 180 -9.23 24.06 23.43
CA LEU A 180 -9.78 23.63 24.71
C LEU A 180 -9.29 24.50 25.87
N TYR A 181 -8.01 24.89 25.89
CA TYR A 181 -7.45 25.80 26.86
C TYR A 181 -8.21 27.14 26.88
N HIS A 182 -8.39 27.77 25.72
CA HIS A 182 -9.12 29.03 25.61
C HIS A 182 -10.58 28.89 25.99
N PHE A 183 -11.22 27.80 25.62
CA PHE A 183 -12.59 27.51 25.99
C PHE A 183 -12.76 27.42 27.52
N ILE A 184 -11.91 26.63 28.19
CA ILE A 184 -11.95 26.48 29.66
C ILE A 184 -11.63 27.81 30.35
N LYS A 185 -10.62 28.54 29.88
CA LYS A 185 -10.24 29.83 30.43
C LYS A 185 -11.39 30.85 30.34
N ASN A 186 -12.13 30.87 29.22
CA ASN A 186 -13.27 31.81 29.07
C ASN A 186 -14.50 31.37 29.86
N LEU A 187 -14.62 30.09 30.21
CA LEU A 187 -15.77 29.58 30.95
C LEU A 187 -15.59 29.67 32.45
N PHE A 188 -14.37 29.52 32.96
CA PHE A 188 -14.07 29.42 34.41
C PHE A 188 -13.02 30.42 34.92
N GLY A 189 -12.43 31.26 34.04
CA GLY A 189 -11.31 32.17 34.35
C GLY A 189 -11.73 33.64 34.59
#